data_baed3f10f7244f097921c4d58ef1c655
#
_entry.id   baed3f10f7244f097921c4d58ef1c655
#
_cell.length_a   1.000
_cell.length_b   1.000
_cell.length_c   1.000
_cell.angle_alpha   90.00
_cell.angle_beta   90.00
_cell.angle_gamma   90.00
#
_symmetry.space_group_name_H-M   'P 1'
#
loop_
_entity.id
_entity.type
_entity.pdbx_description
1 polymer ?
#
loop_
_entity_poly.entity_id
_entity_poly.type
_entity_poly.pdbx_seq_one_letter_code
_entity_poly.pdbx_strand_id
1 'polypeptide(L)'
;IGSPEMIIALALGGKLSFNPLKDDLVAADGTKFKLEPPTIAPEVPKEGFKIPDGIFVAPPSDSSNIDVIIDPNSKRLQRLAPFEKWNGDDFVELPIMVKAKGKCTTDHISPAGAWLSLRGHLDNLSDNMLLGAVNAFNDQVGNGKNILNNEIEPFSKIARQYKQQGLNWVIIGDNNYGEGSSREHAAMTPRYLGCVAV
;
A
#
# COMPACT_ATOMS: atom_id res chain seq x y z
N ILE A 1 -0.64 16.84 13.22
CA ILE A 1 -1.81 16.92 12.32
C ILE A 1 -2.57 18.19 12.71
N GLY A 2 -2.90 19.02 11.75
CA GLY A 2 -3.68 20.25 11.93
C GLY A 2 -4.51 20.56 10.70
N SER A 3 -5.47 21.47 10.81
CA SER A 3 -6.20 21.95 9.66
C SER A 3 -5.30 22.80 8.74
N PRO A 4 -5.60 22.90 7.44
CA PRO A 4 -4.82 23.73 6.51
C PRO A 4 -4.63 25.17 7.00
N GLU A 5 -5.66 25.77 7.57
CA GLU A 5 -5.64 27.13 8.09
C GLU A 5 -4.63 27.29 9.23
N MET A 6 -4.63 26.33 10.16
CA MET A 6 -3.68 26.35 11.27
C MET A 6 -2.25 26.13 10.81
N ILE A 7 -2.03 25.26 9.82
CA ILE A 7 -0.69 25.03 9.26
C ILE A 7 -0.17 26.31 8.60
N ILE A 8 -1.01 27.00 7.82
CA ILE A 8 -0.65 28.28 7.18
C ILE A 8 -0.36 29.35 8.24
N ALA A 9 -1.22 29.47 9.26
CA ALA A 9 -1.03 30.45 10.32
C ALA A 9 0.29 30.23 11.09
N LEU A 10 0.61 28.97 11.45
CA LEU A 10 1.87 28.62 12.11
C LEU A 10 3.09 28.87 11.21
N ALA A 11 2.98 28.61 9.92
CA ALA A 11 4.05 28.90 8.94
C ALA A 11 4.32 30.41 8.83
N LEU A 12 3.26 31.24 8.76
CA LEU A 12 3.39 32.70 8.73
C LEU A 12 3.93 33.24 10.07
N GLY A 13 3.52 32.66 11.20
CA GLY A 13 4.00 33.05 12.52
C GLY A 13 5.42 32.60 12.83
N GLY A 14 5.98 31.65 12.05
CA GLY A 14 7.35 31.15 12.17
C GLY A 14 7.64 30.37 13.45
N LYS A 15 6.63 29.99 14.23
CA LYS A 15 6.76 29.24 15.49
C LYS A 15 5.52 28.42 15.80
N LEU A 16 5.69 27.23 16.38
CA LEU A 16 4.58 26.36 16.76
C LEU A 16 3.73 26.88 17.91
N SER A 17 4.25 27.83 18.69
CA SER A 17 3.51 28.49 19.78
C SER A 17 2.65 29.67 19.33
N PHE A 18 2.67 30.04 18.04
CA PHE A 18 1.86 31.10 17.50
C PHE A 18 0.36 30.77 17.62
N ASN A 19 -0.41 31.69 18.20
CA ASN A 19 -1.86 31.56 18.31
C ASN A 19 -2.53 32.61 17.39
N PRO A 20 -3.08 32.20 16.24
CA PRO A 20 -3.63 33.15 15.25
C PRO A 20 -4.82 33.97 15.77
N LEU A 21 -5.51 33.49 16.83
CA LEU A 21 -6.63 34.22 17.44
C LEU A 21 -6.17 35.29 18.44
N LYS A 22 -4.93 35.23 18.93
CA LYS A 22 -4.42 36.12 19.97
C LYS A 22 -3.22 36.94 19.52
N ASP A 23 -2.31 36.33 18.77
CA ASP A 23 -1.04 36.93 18.38
C ASP A 23 -1.17 37.73 17.11
N ASP A 24 -0.39 38.81 17.01
CA ASP A 24 -0.27 39.63 15.80
C ASP A 24 0.89 39.12 14.94
N LEU A 25 0.73 39.23 13.63
CA LEU A 25 1.82 39.17 12.67
C LEU A 25 2.37 40.59 12.43
N VAL A 26 3.62 40.66 11.99
CA VAL A 26 4.28 41.94 11.64
C VAL A 26 4.66 41.89 10.16
N ALA A 27 4.13 42.78 9.39
CA ALA A 27 4.48 42.99 7.98
C ALA A 27 5.88 43.56 7.82
N ALA A 28 6.44 43.51 6.62
CA ALA A 28 7.78 44.03 6.31
C ALA A 28 7.99 45.52 6.62
N ASP A 29 6.90 46.29 6.58
CA ASP A 29 6.88 47.74 6.94
C ASP A 29 6.72 47.99 8.45
N GLY A 30 6.64 46.94 9.27
CA GLY A 30 6.44 47.04 10.72
C GLY A 30 4.98 47.09 11.17
N THR A 31 4.03 47.08 10.25
CA THR A 31 2.59 47.10 10.55
C THR A 31 2.17 45.77 11.23
N LYS A 32 1.47 45.88 12.36
CA LYS A 32 0.88 44.72 13.02
C LYS A 32 -0.51 44.42 12.51
N PHE A 33 -0.81 43.16 12.27
CA PHE A 33 -2.13 42.73 11.84
C PHE A 33 -2.46 41.35 12.39
N LYS A 34 -3.73 41.00 12.48
CA LYS A 34 -4.21 39.67 12.85
C LYS A 34 -4.68 38.91 11.61
N LEU A 35 -4.49 37.61 11.67
CA LEU A 35 -5.14 36.73 10.71
C LEU A 35 -6.63 36.63 11.03
N GLU A 36 -7.47 36.83 10.05
CA GLU A 36 -8.90 36.57 10.17
C GLU A 36 -9.18 35.08 9.93
N PRO A 37 -10.08 34.45 10.75
CA PRO A 37 -10.51 33.09 10.47
C PRO A 37 -11.12 33.00 9.07
N PRO A 38 -10.82 31.95 8.31
CA PRO A 38 -11.44 31.78 7.00
C PRO A 38 -12.94 31.54 7.12
N THR A 39 -13.70 32.03 6.18
CA THR A 39 -15.11 31.70 6.03
C THR A 39 -15.28 30.29 5.50
N ILE A 40 -16.47 29.69 5.74
CA ILE A 40 -16.79 28.37 5.16
C ILE A 40 -16.74 28.50 3.64
N ALA A 41 -15.85 27.72 3.02
CA ALA A 41 -15.76 27.66 1.58
C ALA A 41 -16.98 26.91 0.98
N PRO A 42 -17.49 27.32 -0.19
CA PRO A 42 -18.49 26.51 -0.87
C PRO A 42 -17.89 25.15 -1.28
N GLU A 43 -18.69 24.08 -1.28
CA GLU A 43 -18.26 22.73 -1.67
C GLU A 43 -17.69 22.69 -3.09
N VAL A 44 -18.23 23.53 -3.97
CA VAL A 44 -17.75 23.72 -5.35
C VAL A 44 -17.47 25.20 -5.57
N PRO A 45 -16.32 25.56 -6.17
CA PRO A 45 -16.04 26.95 -6.52
C PRO A 45 -17.17 27.55 -7.39
N LYS A 46 -17.58 28.78 -7.10
CA LYS A 46 -18.68 29.44 -7.84
C LYS A 46 -18.45 29.49 -9.35
N GLU A 47 -17.18 29.57 -9.79
CA GLU A 47 -16.79 29.58 -11.20
C GLU A 47 -16.46 28.18 -11.76
N GLY A 48 -16.76 27.11 -10.99
CA GLY A 48 -16.35 25.75 -11.33
C GLY A 48 -14.84 25.52 -11.18
N PHE A 49 -14.40 24.34 -11.56
CA PHE A 49 -12.98 23.99 -11.59
C PHE A 49 -12.36 24.46 -12.92
N LYS A 50 -11.31 25.27 -12.84
CA LYS A 50 -10.54 25.65 -14.02
C LYS A 50 -9.45 24.60 -14.25
N ILE A 51 -9.52 23.93 -15.39
CA ILE A 51 -8.47 23.02 -15.83
C ILE A 51 -7.49 23.89 -16.67
N PRO A 52 -6.25 24.08 -16.22
CA PRO A 52 -5.26 24.82 -17.02
C PRO A 52 -5.03 24.12 -18.36
N ASP A 53 -4.83 24.91 -19.41
CA ASP A 53 -4.51 24.39 -20.74
C ASP A 53 -3.19 23.61 -20.72
N GLY A 54 -3.13 22.53 -21.49
CA GLY A 54 -1.91 21.74 -21.68
C GLY A 54 -1.57 20.74 -20.55
N ILE A 55 -2.40 20.61 -19.50
CA ILE A 55 -2.20 19.58 -18.46
C ILE A 55 -2.63 18.19 -18.95
N PHE A 56 -3.71 18.11 -19.73
CA PHE A 56 -4.15 16.85 -20.30
C PHE A 56 -3.41 16.55 -21.59
N VAL A 57 -2.60 15.50 -21.56
CA VAL A 57 -1.98 14.93 -22.78
C VAL A 57 -2.80 13.70 -23.14
N ALA A 58 -3.54 13.78 -24.25
CA ALA A 58 -4.33 12.65 -24.73
C ALA A 58 -3.41 11.48 -25.10
N PRO A 59 -3.77 10.23 -24.77
CA PRO A 59 -3.05 9.08 -25.26
C PRO A 59 -3.15 9.03 -26.80
N PRO A 60 -2.17 8.43 -27.50
CA PRO A 60 -2.27 8.24 -28.94
C PRO A 60 -3.49 7.38 -29.27
N SER A 61 -4.12 7.66 -30.41
CA SER A 61 -5.29 6.89 -30.89
C SER A 61 -4.96 5.43 -31.20
N ASP A 62 -3.71 5.16 -31.58
CA ASP A 62 -3.18 3.80 -31.77
C ASP A 62 -1.95 3.63 -30.86
N SER A 63 -2.05 2.73 -29.90
CA SER A 63 -0.99 2.36 -28.96
C SER A 63 -0.44 0.95 -29.21
N SER A 64 -0.83 0.29 -30.30
CA SER A 64 -0.45 -1.10 -30.60
C SER A 64 1.06 -1.31 -30.73
N ASN A 65 1.80 -0.27 -31.12
CA ASN A 65 3.26 -0.30 -31.30
C ASN A 65 4.03 0.23 -30.08
N ILE A 66 3.34 0.57 -28.98
CA ILE A 66 3.99 1.07 -27.76
C ILE A 66 4.34 -0.12 -26.88
N ASP A 67 5.63 -0.33 -26.65
CA ASP A 67 6.11 -1.35 -25.72
C ASP A 67 6.82 -0.71 -24.52
N VAL A 68 6.61 -1.30 -23.33
CA VAL A 68 7.30 -0.90 -22.12
C VAL A 68 8.58 -1.69 -21.99
N ILE A 69 9.71 -1.04 -22.27
CA ILE A 69 11.03 -1.65 -22.20
C ILE A 69 11.51 -1.64 -20.75
N ILE A 70 11.70 -2.82 -20.17
CA ILE A 70 12.29 -3.01 -18.84
C ILE A 70 13.51 -3.92 -19.02
N ASP A 71 14.64 -3.52 -18.42
CA ASP A 71 15.82 -4.38 -18.33
C ASP A 71 15.44 -5.71 -17.64
N PRO A 72 15.63 -6.86 -18.30
CA PRO A 72 15.30 -8.16 -17.73
C PRO A 72 16.06 -8.48 -16.43
N ASN A 73 17.19 -7.82 -16.19
CA ASN A 73 17.99 -7.95 -14.97
C ASN A 73 17.64 -6.90 -13.91
N SER A 74 16.63 -6.07 -14.13
CA SER A 74 16.22 -5.05 -13.17
C SER A 74 15.76 -5.71 -11.87
N LYS A 75 16.31 -5.24 -10.75
CA LYS A 75 15.87 -5.66 -9.42
C LYS A 75 14.68 -4.86 -8.91
N ARG A 76 14.37 -3.73 -9.55
CA ARG A 76 13.35 -2.78 -9.10
C ARG A 76 12.09 -2.75 -9.95
N LEU A 77 12.18 -3.17 -11.20
CA LEU A 77 11.08 -3.15 -12.15
C LEU A 77 10.90 -4.55 -12.75
N GLN A 78 9.66 -4.96 -12.89
CA GLN A 78 9.26 -6.22 -13.52
C GLN A 78 8.09 -5.94 -14.44
N ARG A 79 8.12 -6.49 -15.67
CA ARG A 79 6.94 -6.54 -16.51
C ARG A 79 6.01 -7.60 -15.94
N LEU A 80 4.94 -7.15 -15.28
CA LEU A 80 3.97 -8.03 -14.67
C LEU A 80 3.03 -8.59 -15.75
N ALA A 81 2.91 -9.92 -15.82
CA ALA A 81 1.85 -10.56 -16.56
C ALA A 81 0.51 -10.43 -15.81
N PRO A 82 -0.62 -10.25 -16.50
CA PRO A 82 -1.93 -10.27 -15.86
C PRO A 82 -2.14 -11.57 -15.07
N PHE A 83 -2.80 -11.45 -13.92
CA PHE A 83 -3.24 -12.64 -13.19
C PHE A 83 -4.28 -13.41 -14.00
N GLU A 84 -4.18 -14.72 -13.95
CA GLU A 84 -5.17 -15.57 -14.60
C GLU A 84 -6.55 -15.36 -13.98
N LYS A 85 -7.56 -15.39 -14.84
CA LYS A 85 -8.96 -15.34 -14.41
C LYS A 85 -9.32 -16.64 -13.71
N TRP A 86 -10.25 -16.54 -12.75
CA TRP A 86 -10.87 -17.73 -12.21
C TRP A 86 -11.62 -18.50 -13.32
N ASN A 87 -11.41 -19.80 -13.37
CA ASN A 87 -11.97 -20.69 -14.41
C ASN A 87 -13.41 -21.15 -14.11
N GLY A 88 -13.95 -20.81 -12.93
CA GLY A 88 -15.28 -21.18 -12.49
C GLY A 88 -15.32 -22.44 -11.62
N ASP A 89 -14.22 -23.16 -11.48
CA ASP A 89 -14.17 -24.37 -10.64
C ASP A 89 -14.00 -24.00 -9.16
N ASP A 90 -14.58 -24.82 -8.29
CA ASP A 90 -14.41 -24.69 -6.84
C ASP A 90 -12.97 -25.03 -6.42
N PHE A 91 -12.49 -24.31 -5.41
CA PHE A 91 -11.24 -24.64 -4.76
C PHE A 91 -11.47 -25.77 -3.75
N VAL A 92 -10.77 -26.88 -3.90
CA VAL A 92 -10.89 -28.05 -3.03
C VAL A 92 -9.56 -28.42 -2.40
N GLU A 93 -9.60 -28.95 -1.17
CA GLU A 93 -8.45 -29.48 -0.44
C GLU A 93 -7.26 -28.52 -0.31
N LEU A 94 -7.53 -27.22 -0.13
CA LEU A 94 -6.49 -26.21 0.00
C LEU A 94 -5.86 -26.20 1.40
N PRO A 95 -4.53 -26.19 1.52
CA PRO A 95 -3.87 -26.01 2.80
C PRO A 95 -4.10 -24.60 3.34
N ILE A 96 -4.40 -24.50 4.64
CA ILE A 96 -4.35 -23.26 5.38
C ILE A 96 -2.89 -22.99 5.72
N MET A 97 -2.21 -22.16 4.94
CA MET A 97 -0.81 -21.82 5.20
C MET A 97 -0.68 -20.90 6.42
N VAL A 98 -1.61 -19.97 6.59
CA VAL A 98 -1.62 -18.99 7.67
C VAL A 98 -2.99 -18.94 8.30
N LYS A 99 -3.05 -19.09 9.62
CA LYS A 99 -4.16 -18.65 10.45
C LYS A 99 -3.66 -17.48 11.29
N ALA A 100 -4.00 -16.26 10.87
CA ALA A 100 -3.56 -15.07 11.58
C ALA A 100 -4.08 -15.07 13.02
N LYS A 101 -3.28 -14.54 13.95
CA LYS A 101 -3.66 -14.37 15.35
C LYS A 101 -3.68 -12.89 15.67
N GLY A 102 -4.82 -12.39 16.11
CA GLY A 102 -5.03 -11.00 16.46
C GLY A 102 -5.00 -10.08 15.25
N LYS A 103 -4.51 -8.87 15.46
CA LYS A 103 -4.46 -7.82 14.44
C LYS A 103 -3.42 -8.12 13.35
N CYS A 104 -3.87 -8.22 12.11
CA CYS A 104 -3.00 -8.41 10.94
C CYS A 104 -3.27 -7.33 9.89
N THR A 105 -2.60 -6.18 10.05
CA THR A 105 -2.77 -5.03 9.16
C THR A 105 -1.97 -5.19 7.86
N THR A 106 -2.16 -4.25 6.93
CA THR A 106 -1.35 -4.21 5.70
C THR A 106 0.15 -4.09 5.96
N ASP A 107 0.56 -3.49 7.10
CA ASP A 107 1.98 -3.46 7.52
C ASP A 107 2.52 -4.83 7.92
N HIS A 108 1.68 -5.71 8.45
CA HIS A 108 2.06 -7.08 8.77
C HIS A 108 2.09 -7.97 7.52
N ILE A 109 1.23 -7.68 6.53
CA ILE A 109 1.13 -8.45 5.29
C ILE A 109 2.22 -8.06 4.29
N SER A 110 2.41 -6.76 4.07
CA SER A 110 3.42 -6.21 3.15
C SER A 110 4.08 -4.98 3.77
N PRO A 111 5.11 -5.15 4.61
CA PRO A 111 5.80 -4.05 5.27
C PRO A 111 6.34 -3.02 4.29
N ALA A 112 6.36 -1.77 4.74
CA ALA A 112 6.94 -0.64 4.02
C ALA A 112 8.46 -0.52 4.22
N GLY A 113 8.98 0.68 4.35
CA GLY A 113 10.42 0.95 4.58
C GLY A 113 11.26 0.62 3.35
N ALA A 114 12.34 -0.11 3.53
CA ALA A 114 13.27 -0.48 2.44
C ALA A 114 12.60 -1.27 1.30
N TRP A 115 11.54 -2.02 1.60
CA TRP A 115 10.76 -2.78 0.63
C TRP A 115 10.10 -1.92 -0.44
N LEU A 116 9.79 -0.66 -0.13
CA LEU A 116 9.16 0.27 -1.08
C LEU A 116 10.02 0.51 -2.33
N SER A 117 11.33 0.29 -2.27
CA SER A 117 12.20 0.34 -3.44
C SER A 117 11.90 -0.75 -4.47
N LEU A 118 11.23 -1.83 -4.06
CA LEU A 118 10.89 -3.00 -4.88
C LEU A 118 9.42 -3.00 -5.35
N ARG A 119 8.64 -1.96 -5.03
CA ARG A 119 7.20 -1.93 -5.37
C ARG A 119 6.87 -2.08 -6.86
N GLY A 120 7.83 -1.81 -7.74
CA GLY A 120 7.70 -2.03 -9.19
C GLY A 120 8.14 -3.43 -9.63
N HIS A 121 8.55 -4.30 -8.71
CA HIS A 121 8.99 -5.67 -8.99
C HIS A 121 8.28 -6.65 -8.06
N LEU A 122 7.13 -7.14 -8.49
CA LEU A 122 6.23 -7.93 -7.63
C LEU A 122 6.90 -9.21 -7.08
N ASP A 123 7.69 -9.88 -7.90
CA ASP A 123 8.39 -11.09 -7.47
C ASP A 123 9.35 -10.82 -6.30
N ASN A 124 10.25 -9.84 -6.45
CA ASN A 124 11.19 -9.48 -5.38
C ASN A 124 10.47 -8.92 -4.13
N LEU A 125 9.42 -8.13 -4.33
CA LEU A 125 8.63 -7.61 -3.22
C LEU A 125 7.91 -8.73 -2.45
N SER A 126 7.53 -9.81 -3.13
CA SER A 126 6.81 -10.92 -2.50
C SER A 126 7.62 -11.65 -1.42
N ASP A 127 8.93 -11.39 -1.30
CA ASP A 127 9.73 -11.90 -0.18
C ASP A 127 9.35 -11.27 1.17
N ASN A 128 8.64 -10.13 1.16
CA ASN A 128 8.11 -9.50 2.38
C ASN A 128 6.71 -10.01 2.78
N MET A 129 6.12 -10.92 2.00
CA MET A 129 4.76 -11.40 2.22
C MET A 129 4.57 -11.99 3.62
N LEU A 130 3.60 -11.44 4.37
CA LEU A 130 3.21 -11.89 5.72
C LEU A 130 4.35 -11.84 6.75
N LEU A 131 5.39 -11.06 6.50
CA LEU A 131 6.59 -10.99 7.35
C LEU A 131 6.27 -10.57 8.80
N GLY A 132 5.23 -9.78 9.02
CA GLY A 132 4.78 -9.34 10.35
C GLY A 132 3.56 -10.10 10.89
N ALA A 133 3.00 -11.07 10.16
CA ALA A 133 1.82 -11.80 10.58
C ALA A 133 2.16 -12.83 11.66
N VAL A 134 1.39 -12.83 12.77
CA VAL A 134 1.49 -13.86 13.82
C VAL A 134 0.66 -15.06 13.39
N ASN A 135 1.25 -16.24 13.44
CA ASN A 135 0.58 -17.49 13.08
C ASN A 135 -0.02 -18.17 14.31
N ALA A 136 -1.34 -18.35 14.34
CA ALA A 136 -2.04 -19.02 15.44
C ALA A 136 -1.68 -20.49 15.63
N PHE A 137 -1.08 -21.14 14.64
CA PHE A 137 -0.68 -22.54 14.76
C PHE A 137 0.59 -22.76 15.60
N ASN A 138 1.47 -21.75 15.71
CA ASN A 138 2.76 -21.90 16.38
C ASN A 138 3.21 -20.64 17.15
N ASP A 139 2.40 -19.59 17.18
CA ASP A 139 2.67 -18.29 17.80
C ASP A 139 3.92 -17.56 17.26
N GLN A 140 4.44 -17.98 16.11
CA GLN A 140 5.59 -17.34 15.49
C GLN A 140 5.17 -16.23 14.54
N VAL A 141 6.03 -15.21 14.40
CA VAL A 141 5.85 -14.10 13.47
C VAL A 141 6.53 -14.45 12.15
N GLY A 142 5.82 -14.28 11.04
CA GLY A 142 6.35 -14.42 9.69
C GLY A 142 6.67 -15.88 9.26
N ASN A 143 6.38 -16.86 10.11
CA ASN A 143 6.75 -18.24 9.88
C ASN A 143 5.57 -19.20 10.03
N GLY A 144 5.61 -20.26 9.25
CA GLY A 144 4.63 -21.32 9.28
C GLY A 144 5.24 -22.70 9.05
N LYS A 145 4.41 -23.73 9.21
CA LYS A 145 4.81 -25.11 8.91
C LYS A 145 4.60 -25.38 7.42
N ASN A 146 5.65 -25.78 6.75
CA ASN A 146 5.61 -26.23 5.37
C ASN A 146 5.12 -27.68 5.33
N ILE A 147 3.99 -27.94 4.65
CA ILE A 147 3.43 -29.30 4.55
C ILE A 147 4.24 -30.23 3.65
N LEU A 148 5.12 -29.69 2.79
CA LEU A 148 5.93 -30.49 1.86
C LEU A 148 7.12 -31.18 2.56
N ASN A 149 7.66 -30.53 3.61
CA ASN A 149 8.87 -31.03 4.30
C ASN A 149 8.73 -31.08 5.84
N ASN A 150 7.60 -30.59 6.38
CA ASN A 150 7.32 -30.46 7.82
C ASN A 150 8.21 -29.46 8.58
N GLU A 151 9.01 -28.63 7.89
CA GLU A 151 9.87 -27.62 8.49
C GLU A 151 9.10 -26.34 8.82
N ILE A 152 9.60 -25.57 9.79
CA ILE A 152 9.13 -24.21 10.07
C ILE A 152 9.97 -23.23 9.25
N GLU A 153 9.33 -22.48 8.37
CA GLU A 153 10.00 -21.60 7.41
C GLU A 153 9.24 -20.28 7.27
N PRO A 154 9.89 -19.22 6.73
CA PRO A 154 9.21 -17.97 6.35
C PRO A 154 8.06 -18.23 5.37
N PHE A 155 6.93 -17.54 5.56
CA PHE A 155 5.76 -17.72 4.70
C PHE A 155 6.05 -17.52 3.22
N SER A 156 6.86 -16.51 2.85
CA SER A 156 7.22 -16.26 1.46
C SER A 156 8.00 -17.45 0.86
N LYS A 157 8.87 -18.09 1.63
CA LYS A 157 9.63 -19.27 1.19
C LYS A 157 8.71 -20.47 0.99
N ILE A 158 7.81 -20.72 1.93
CA ILE A 158 6.80 -21.79 1.82
C ILE A 158 5.93 -21.58 0.57
N ALA A 159 5.41 -20.36 0.39
CA ALA A 159 4.55 -20.04 -0.73
C ALA A 159 5.26 -20.18 -2.10
N ARG A 160 6.55 -19.86 -2.18
CA ARG A 160 7.36 -20.10 -3.38
C ARG A 160 7.49 -21.58 -3.70
N GLN A 161 7.71 -22.42 -2.68
CA GLN A 161 7.77 -23.87 -2.87
C GLN A 161 6.40 -24.44 -3.29
N TYR A 162 5.31 -23.99 -2.68
CA TYR A 162 3.95 -24.38 -3.08
C TYR A 162 3.67 -23.98 -4.53
N LYS A 163 4.00 -22.75 -4.92
CA LYS A 163 3.85 -22.29 -6.30
C LYS A 163 4.63 -23.14 -7.31
N GLN A 164 5.85 -23.57 -6.99
CA GLN A 164 6.66 -24.47 -7.83
C GLN A 164 6.01 -25.83 -8.01
N GLN A 165 5.22 -26.29 -7.03
CA GLN A 165 4.48 -27.55 -7.08
C GLN A 165 3.05 -27.37 -7.64
N GLY A 166 2.64 -26.17 -8.04
CA GLY A 166 1.28 -25.89 -8.48
C GLY A 166 0.24 -25.95 -7.35
N LEU A 167 0.68 -25.89 -6.09
CA LEU A 167 -0.18 -25.98 -4.92
C LEU A 167 -0.67 -24.58 -4.52
N ASN A 168 -1.96 -24.36 -4.60
CA ASN A 168 -2.64 -23.18 -4.07
C ASN A 168 -2.87 -23.31 -2.55
N TRP A 169 -3.12 -22.18 -1.90
CA TRP A 169 -3.28 -22.12 -0.45
C TRP A 169 -4.19 -20.96 -0.03
N VAL A 170 -4.59 -20.96 1.24
CA VAL A 170 -5.50 -19.95 1.80
C VAL A 170 -4.95 -19.35 3.09
N ILE A 171 -5.47 -18.16 3.42
CA ILE A 171 -5.26 -17.46 4.69
C ILE A 171 -6.58 -17.45 5.45
N ILE A 172 -6.52 -17.70 6.76
CA ILE A 172 -7.63 -17.42 7.68
C ILE A 172 -7.25 -16.16 8.47
N GLY A 173 -8.00 -15.08 8.27
CA GLY A 173 -7.89 -13.85 9.07
C GLY A 173 -8.48 -14.02 10.47
N ASP A 174 -8.12 -13.09 11.35
CA ASP A 174 -8.71 -12.93 12.68
C ASP A 174 -9.20 -11.48 12.81
N ASN A 175 -8.75 -10.72 13.79
CA ASN A 175 -9.13 -9.31 13.94
C ASN A 175 -8.43 -8.44 12.89
N ASN A 176 -9.15 -7.52 12.24
CA ASN A 176 -8.58 -6.47 11.38
C ASN A 176 -7.62 -6.97 10.27
N TYR A 177 -7.87 -8.12 9.65
CA TYR A 177 -7.03 -8.57 8.54
C TYR A 177 -7.11 -7.59 7.36
N GLY A 178 -5.94 -7.06 6.92
CA GLY A 178 -5.84 -6.13 5.81
C GLY A 178 -6.23 -4.68 6.12
N GLU A 179 -6.59 -4.35 7.37
CA GLU A 179 -6.87 -2.99 7.77
C GLU A 179 -5.58 -2.14 7.79
N GLY A 180 -5.71 -0.85 7.51
CA GLY A 180 -4.60 0.11 7.55
C GLY A 180 -4.40 0.85 6.24
N SER A 181 -3.16 1.16 5.88
CA SER A 181 -2.83 1.87 4.64
C SER A 181 -3.27 1.09 3.41
N SER A 182 -3.79 1.80 2.41
CA SER A 182 -4.11 1.21 1.10
C SER A 182 -2.83 0.72 0.41
N ARG A 183 -2.62 -0.57 0.42
CA ARG A 183 -1.46 -1.25 -0.20
C ARG A 183 -1.95 -2.38 -1.06
N GLU A 184 -1.94 -2.17 -2.36
CA GLU A 184 -2.28 -3.19 -3.35
C GLU A 184 -1.39 -4.42 -3.20
N HIS A 185 -0.13 -4.21 -2.84
CA HIS A 185 0.83 -5.31 -2.63
C HIS A 185 0.44 -6.25 -1.50
N ALA A 186 -0.35 -5.80 -0.50
CA ALA A 186 -0.87 -6.68 0.54
C ALA A 186 -1.85 -7.73 -0.01
N ALA A 187 -2.49 -7.47 -1.15
CA ALA A 187 -3.30 -8.43 -1.89
C ALA A 187 -2.50 -9.11 -3.00
N MET A 188 -1.66 -8.34 -3.70
CA MET A 188 -0.94 -8.83 -4.89
C MET A 188 0.14 -9.86 -4.53
N THR A 189 0.90 -9.68 -3.44
CA THR A 189 1.98 -10.61 -3.09
C THR A 189 1.47 -12.00 -2.69
N PRO A 190 0.43 -12.17 -1.85
CA PRO A 190 -0.16 -13.47 -1.61
C PRO A 190 -0.72 -14.09 -2.90
N ARG A 191 -1.47 -13.30 -3.69
CA ARG A 191 -2.03 -13.77 -4.97
C ARG A 191 -0.94 -14.24 -5.93
N TYR A 192 0.14 -13.48 -6.04
CA TYR A 192 1.29 -13.81 -6.90
C TYR A 192 1.95 -15.13 -6.47
N LEU A 193 1.99 -15.41 -5.18
CA LEU A 193 2.57 -16.63 -4.63
C LEU A 193 1.56 -17.78 -4.42
N GLY A 194 0.34 -17.68 -5.00
CA GLY A 194 -0.60 -18.80 -5.06
C GLY A 194 -1.69 -18.80 -4.00
N CYS A 195 -1.86 -17.72 -3.22
CA CYS A 195 -3.03 -17.56 -2.37
C CYS A 195 -4.28 -17.34 -3.23
N VAL A 196 -5.33 -18.11 -2.99
CA VAL A 196 -6.58 -18.04 -3.76
C VAL A 196 -7.77 -17.52 -2.95
N ALA A 197 -7.68 -17.51 -1.64
CA ALA A 197 -8.72 -16.99 -0.76
C ALA A 197 -8.16 -16.47 0.59
N VAL A 198 -8.87 -15.52 1.18
CA VAL A 198 -8.68 -15.01 2.54
C VAL A 198 -10.03 -15.04 3.24
#